data_c8f7ebbe5d7636b0a0c06e51f28c488a
#
_entry.id   c8f7ebbe5d7636b0a0c06e51f28c488a
#
_cell.length_a   1.000
_cell.length_b   1.000
_cell.length_c   1.000
_cell.angle_alpha   90.00
_cell.angle_beta   90.00
_cell.angle_gamma   90.00
#
_symmetry.space_group_name_H-M   'P 1'
#
loop_
_entity.id
_entity.type
_entity.pdbx_description
1 polymer ?
#
loop_
_entity_poly.entity_id
_entity_poly.type
_entity_poly.pdbx_seq_one_letter_code
_entity_poly.pdbx_strand_id
1 'polypeptide(L)'
;MRVVKESIIYPLPEDQDIAKLEAFFRIQLPNAYKELLKQCNGCTVIDSTPLTIINKRCQIERFLGIIKNFSEHPYGVYDIGCCETSLGEQDQNFYVEDLIGSELIPIAKLAWGDYLCLNFHYDKNNPSVDFLDYEESSECDPATSKIADTFQEFLSMLLSKDTK
;
A
#
# COMPACT_ATOMS: atom_id res chain seq x y z
N MET A 1 -13.34 -4.62 8.72
CA MET A 1 -12.76 -5.17 7.47
C MET A 1 -12.74 -6.69 7.57
N ARG A 2 -13.43 -7.38 6.70
CA ARG A 2 -13.45 -8.86 6.65
C ARG A 2 -12.37 -9.34 5.69
N VAL A 3 -11.48 -10.21 6.17
CA VAL A 3 -10.33 -10.73 5.41
C VAL A 3 -10.65 -12.16 4.95
N VAL A 4 -10.27 -12.48 3.72
CA VAL A 4 -10.23 -13.86 3.22
C VAL A 4 -9.03 -14.54 3.87
N LYS A 5 -9.26 -15.38 4.88
CA LYS A 5 -8.17 -15.99 5.67
C LYS A 5 -7.20 -16.81 4.83
N GLU A 6 -7.71 -17.49 3.81
CA GLU A 6 -6.94 -18.33 2.90
C GLU A 6 -6.04 -17.51 1.95
N SER A 7 -6.25 -16.20 1.89
CA SER A 7 -5.44 -15.30 1.06
C SER A 7 -4.22 -14.75 1.78
N ILE A 8 -4.14 -14.93 3.11
CA ILE A 8 -3.01 -14.45 3.91
C ILE A 8 -1.73 -15.16 3.47
N ILE A 9 -0.69 -14.38 3.21
CA ILE A 9 0.60 -14.90 2.79
C ILE A 9 1.48 -15.15 4.03
N TYR A 10 1.93 -16.38 4.17
CA TYR A 10 2.80 -16.82 5.28
C TYR A 10 4.25 -16.98 4.81
N PRO A 11 5.25 -16.84 5.72
CA PRO A 11 5.05 -16.47 7.12
C PRO A 11 4.63 -15.02 7.31
N LEU A 12 3.91 -14.74 8.39
CA LEU A 12 3.61 -13.35 8.77
C LEU A 12 4.92 -12.63 9.10
N PRO A 13 5.03 -11.33 8.76
CA PRO A 13 6.23 -10.56 9.06
C PRO A 13 6.37 -10.32 10.57
N GLU A 14 7.58 -10.44 11.03
CA GLU A 14 8.00 -10.08 12.38
C GLU A 14 8.45 -8.61 12.45
N ASP A 15 8.64 -8.09 13.65
CA ASP A 15 9.14 -6.71 13.84
C ASP A 15 10.46 -6.45 13.09
N GLN A 16 11.31 -7.46 13.01
CA GLN A 16 12.57 -7.38 12.29
C GLN A 16 12.37 -7.23 10.76
N ASP A 17 11.37 -7.89 10.19
CA ASP A 17 11.08 -7.80 8.76
C ASP A 17 10.53 -6.41 8.42
N ILE A 18 9.64 -5.89 9.28
CA ILE A 18 9.11 -4.52 9.17
C ILE A 18 10.23 -3.50 9.32
N ALA A 19 11.11 -3.66 10.31
CA ALA A 19 12.23 -2.75 10.52
C ALA A 19 13.21 -2.71 9.33
N LYS A 20 13.41 -3.85 8.65
CA LYS A 20 14.21 -3.90 7.41
C LYS A 20 13.56 -3.11 6.28
N LEU A 21 12.23 -3.22 6.12
CA LEU A 21 11.48 -2.47 5.13
C LEU A 21 11.56 -0.96 5.42
N GLU A 22 11.34 -0.56 6.68
CA GLU A 22 11.45 0.83 7.12
C GLU A 22 12.87 1.40 6.87
N ALA A 23 13.90 0.61 7.16
CA ALA A 23 15.29 1.01 6.92
C ALA A 23 15.62 1.12 5.42
N PHE A 24 15.08 0.23 4.60
CA PHE A 24 15.28 0.25 3.15
C PHE A 24 14.68 1.49 2.52
N PHE A 25 13.43 1.84 2.86
CA PHE A 25 12.76 3.03 2.37
C PHE A 25 13.05 4.30 3.17
N ARG A 26 13.78 4.17 4.30
CA ARG A 26 14.11 5.30 5.22
C ARG A 26 12.88 6.05 5.72
N ILE A 27 11.85 5.33 6.05
CA ILE A 27 10.57 5.82 6.55
C ILE A 27 10.20 5.15 7.87
N GLN A 28 9.13 5.66 8.49
CA GLN A 28 8.47 5.02 9.62
C GLN A 28 7.03 4.69 9.24
N LEU A 29 6.70 3.41 9.16
CA LEU A 29 5.35 2.97 8.85
C LEU A 29 4.38 3.30 9.99
N PRO A 30 3.14 3.71 9.69
CA PRO A 30 2.11 3.90 10.71
C PRO A 30 1.86 2.61 11.52
N ASN A 31 1.70 2.73 12.84
CA ASN A 31 1.50 1.57 13.70
C ASN A 31 0.28 0.73 13.27
N ALA A 32 -0.81 1.37 12.85
CA ALA A 32 -1.99 0.66 12.35
C ALA A 32 -1.69 -0.18 11.10
N TYR A 33 -0.77 0.26 10.23
CA TYR A 33 -0.35 -0.51 9.06
C TYR A 33 0.58 -1.67 9.45
N LYS A 34 1.50 -1.45 10.40
CA LYS A 34 2.34 -2.53 10.95
C LYS A 34 1.50 -3.66 11.56
N GLU A 35 0.46 -3.31 12.32
CA GLU A 35 -0.47 -4.28 12.88
C GLU A 35 -1.26 -5.04 11.81
N LEU A 36 -1.67 -4.35 10.73
CA LEU A 36 -2.29 -5.01 9.58
C LEU A 36 -1.35 -6.05 8.95
N LEU A 37 -0.10 -5.69 8.69
CA LEU A 37 0.90 -6.58 8.12
C LEU A 37 1.12 -7.83 8.99
N LYS A 38 1.20 -7.66 10.31
CA LYS A 38 1.39 -8.77 11.26
C LYS A 38 0.19 -9.72 11.34
N GLN A 39 -1.00 -9.25 11.00
CA GLN A 39 -2.23 -10.05 11.09
C GLN A 39 -2.69 -10.60 9.74
N CYS A 40 -2.47 -9.85 8.68
CA CYS A 40 -3.09 -10.07 7.37
C CYS A 40 -2.12 -9.80 6.22
N ASN A 41 -0.88 -10.23 6.33
CA ASN A 41 0.14 -10.01 5.30
C ASN A 41 -0.34 -10.41 3.90
N GLY A 42 -0.37 -9.47 2.96
CA GLY A 42 -0.72 -9.72 1.58
C GLY A 42 -2.14 -10.24 1.35
N CYS A 43 -3.10 -9.88 2.19
CA CYS A 43 -4.44 -10.45 2.17
C CYS A 43 -5.40 -9.78 1.17
N THR A 44 -6.43 -10.52 0.76
CA THR A 44 -7.62 -9.97 0.10
C THR A 44 -8.72 -9.70 1.11
N VAL A 45 -9.60 -8.74 0.81
CA VAL A 45 -10.74 -8.39 1.65
C VAL A 45 -12.04 -8.86 1.01
N ILE A 46 -12.95 -9.38 1.85
CA ILE A 46 -14.30 -9.75 1.43
C ILE A 46 -15.13 -8.47 1.37
N ASP A 47 -15.92 -8.33 0.33
CA ASP A 47 -16.82 -7.19 0.14
C ASP A 47 -16.07 -5.85 0.29
N SER A 48 -14.90 -5.74 -0.37
CA SER A 48 -14.28 -4.44 -0.51
C SER A 48 -15.31 -3.52 -1.16
N THR A 49 -16.01 -2.75 -0.33
CA THR A 49 -16.98 -1.78 -0.81
C THR A 49 -16.23 -0.89 -1.79
N PRO A 50 -16.73 -0.69 -3.01
CA PRO A 50 -16.02 0.11 -3.98
C PRO A 50 -15.71 1.46 -3.34
N LEU A 51 -14.41 1.76 -3.21
CA LEU A 51 -13.96 3.08 -2.85
C LEU A 51 -14.37 4.01 -4.00
N THR A 52 -15.20 4.98 -3.73
CA THR A 52 -15.50 6.01 -4.73
C THR A 52 -14.41 7.07 -4.62
N ILE A 53 -13.48 7.03 -5.55
CA ILE A 53 -12.36 7.97 -5.63
C ILE A 53 -12.56 8.79 -6.89
N ILE A 54 -12.73 10.10 -6.74
CA ILE A 54 -12.89 11.07 -7.85
C ILE A 54 -13.87 10.53 -8.94
N ASN A 55 -15.05 10.06 -8.52
CA ASN A 55 -16.07 9.45 -9.39
C ASN A 55 -15.67 8.10 -10.04
N LYS A 56 -14.49 7.54 -9.78
CA LYS A 56 -14.13 6.18 -10.14
C LYS A 56 -14.51 5.23 -9.00
N ARG A 57 -15.13 4.10 -9.32
CA ARG A 57 -15.34 3.00 -8.37
C ARG A 57 -14.12 2.11 -8.41
N CYS A 58 -13.31 2.19 -7.39
CA CYS A 58 -12.12 1.35 -7.24
C CYS A 58 -12.38 0.24 -6.22
N GLN A 59 -11.89 -0.95 -6.48
CA GLN A 59 -11.98 -2.09 -5.57
C GLN A 59 -10.57 -2.54 -5.20
N ILE A 60 -10.34 -2.75 -3.91
CA ILE A 60 -9.08 -3.35 -3.45
C ILE A 60 -9.05 -4.79 -3.95
N GLU A 61 -8.10 -5.10 -4.82
CA GLU A 61 -7.81 -6.46 -5.25
C GLU A 61 -7.11 -7.22 -4.14
N ARG A 62 -6.01 -6.64 -3.63
CA ARG A 62 -5.19 -7.26 -2.61
C ARG A 62 -4.36 -6.21 -1.87
N PHE A 63 -4.28 -6.32 -0.55
CA PHE A 63 -3.25 -5.62 0.21
C PHE A 63 -1.88 -6.20 -0.13
N LEU A 64 -0.87 -5.35 -0.18
CA LEU A 64 0.51 -5.78 -0.35
C LEU A 64 1.08 -6.29 0.98
N GLY A 65 2.15 -7.06 0.89
CA GLY A 65 2.77 -7.66 2.06
C GLY A 65 4.29 -7.63 2.01
N ILE A 66 4.92 -8.10 3.06
CA ILE A 66 6.35 -8.40 3.10
C ILE A 66 6.51 -9.89 2.81
N ILE A 67 7.05 -10.23 1.64
CA ILE A 67 7.10 -11.62 1.16
C ILE A 67 8.55 -12.08 1.10
N LYS A 68 8.90 -13.06 1.96
CA LYS A 68 10.24 -13.65 1.95
C LYS A 68 10.46 -14.42 0.64
N ASN A 69 11.62 -14.21 0.01
CA ASN A 69 11.96 -14.80 -1.29
C ASN A 69 10.92 -14.51 -2.37
N PHE A 70 10.48 -13.26 -2.47
CA PHE A 70 9.40 -12.84 -3.38
C PHE A 70 9.64 -13.28 -4.83
N SER A 71 10.89 -13.35 -5.29
CA SER A 71 11.25 -13.77 -6.66
C SER A 71 10.85 -15.20 -7.00
N GLU A 72 10.75 -16.07 -6.00
CA GLU A 72 10.37 -17.48 -6.15
C GLU A 72 8.95 -17.77 -5.60
N HIS A 73 8.35 -16.81 -4.93
CA HIS A 73 7.05 -16.98 -4.28
C HIS A 73 5.90 -16.81 -5.28
N PRO A 74 4.87 -17.69 -5.31
CA PRO A 74 3.72 -17.57 -6.22
C PRO A 74 2.99 -16.23 -6.17
N TYR A 75 3.02 -15.56 -5.03
CA TYR A 75 2.43 -14.25 -4.80
C TYR A 75 3.48 -13.13 -4.67
N GLY A 76 4.70 -13.35 -5.14
CA GLY A 76 5.81 -12.40 -5.01
C GLY A 76 5.53 -11.02 -5.63
N VAL A 77 4.69 -10.97 -6.66
CA VAL A 77 4.22 -9.73 -7.31
C VAL A 77 3.40 -8.80 -6.38
N TYR A 78 3.03 -9.27 -5.20
CA TYR A 78 2.36 -8.48 -4.17
C TYR A 78 3.30 -8.10 -3.01
N ASP A 79 4.61 -8.28 -3.18
CA ASP A 79 5.59 -7.74 -2.25
C ASP A 79 5.70 -6.23 -2.37
N ILE A 80 5.73 -5.52 -1.24
CA ILE A 80 5.77 -4.06 -1.19
C ILE A 80 7.01 -3.52 -1.92
N GLY A 81 8.18 -4.11 -1.67
CA GLY A 81 9.43 -3.69 -2.30
C GLY A 81 9.46 -3.97 -3.79
N CYS A 82 8.89 -5.10 -4.22
CA CYS A 82 8.77 -5.43 -5.64
C CYS A 82 7.85 -4.44 -6.36
N CYS A 83 6.69 -4.13 -5.78
CA CYS A 83 5.75 -3.17 -6.36
C CYS A 83 6.35 -1.77 -6.42
N GLU A 84 7.00 -1.32 -5.37
CA GLU A 84 7.63 0.01 -5.32
C GLU A 84 8.76 0.12 -6.36
N THR A 85 9.62 -0.88 -6.46
CA THR A 85 10.68 -0.92 -7.48
C THR A 85 10.10 -0.87 -8.89
N SER A 86 9.05 -1.64 -9.16
CA SER A 86 8.39 -1.65 -10.47
C SER A 86 7.77 -0.30 -10.82
N LEU A 87 7.20 0.39 -9.85
CA LEU A 87 6.68 1.75 -10.04
C LEU A 87 7.82 2.74 -10.29
N GLY A 88 8.92 2.63 -9.55
CA GLY A 88 10.10 3.46 -9.72
C GLY A 88 10.79 3.27 -11.07
N GLU A 89 10.89 2.03 -11.55
CA GLU A 89 11.45 1.73 -12.89
C GLU A 89 10.62 2.33 -14.03
N GLN A 90 9.34 2.59 -13.77
CA GLN A 90 8.42 3.21 -14.73
C GLN A 90 8.24 4.71 -14.49
N ASP A 91 9.13 5.31 -13.70
CA ASP A 91 9.07 6.72 -13.31
C ASP A 91 7.73 7.17 -12.68
N GLN A 92 6.99 6.22 -12.12
CA GLN A 92 5.72 6.45 -11.45
C GLN A 92 5.90 6.88 -10.00
N ASN A 93 7.03 6.54 -9.41
CA ASN A 93 7.39 6.94 -8.07
C ASN A 93 8.16 8.26 -8.07
N PHE A 94 8.11 8.88 -6.95
CA PHE A 94 8.61 10.21 -6.72
C PHE A 94 9.79 10.17 -5.75
N TYR A 95 10.91 10.58 -6.25
CA TYR A 95 12.15 10.69 -5.48
C TYR A 95 12.53 12.15 -5.32
N VAL A 96 12.84 12.54 -4.12
CA VAL A 96 13.43 13.85 -3.85
C VAL A 96 14.93 13.66 -3.69
N GLU A 97 15.72 14.50 -4.36
CA GLU A 97 17.19 14.40 -4.36
C GLU A 97 17.81 14.36 -2.96
N ASP A 98 17.25 15.10 -2.03
CA ASP A 98 17.69 15.15 -0.62
C ASP A 98 17.05 14.05 0.25
N LEU A 99 16.09 13.30 -0.27
CA LEU A 99 15.46 12.17 0.39
C LEU A 99 16.10 10.89 -0.06
N ILE A 100 16.64 10.21 0.89
CA ILE A 100 17.18 8.91 0.68
C ILE A 100 16.03 7.89 0.90
N GLY A 101 15.12 7.79 -0.05
CA GLY A 101 13.99 6.88 0.00
C GLY A 101 12.81 7.32 -0.86
N SER A 102 11.84 6.44 -1.08
CA SER A 102 10.62 6.73 -1.81
C SER A 102 9.60 7.44 -0.93
N GLU A 103 8.89 8.43 -1.47
CA GLU A 103 7.82 9.15 -0.79
C GLU A 103 6.46 8.47 -0.94
N LEU A 104 6.28 7.59 -1.91
CA LEU A 104 5.06 6.82 -2.15
C LEU A 104 5.32 5.33 -1.92
N ILE A 105 4.74 4.79 -0.86
CA ILE A 105 4.86 3.36 -0.56
C ILE A 105 3.54 2.67 -0.93
N PRO A 106 3.53 1.81 -1.94
CA PRO A 106 2.32 1.07 -2.30
C PRO A 106 1.92 0.11 -1.19
N ILE A 107 0.64 0.12 -0.81
CA ILE A 107 0.09 -0.72 0.27
C ILE A 107 -1.03 -1.65 -0.18
N ALA A 108 -1.66 -1.35 -1.31
CA ALA A 108 -2.65 -2.23 -1.90
C ALA A 108 -2.71 -2.03 -3.43
N LYS A 109 -2.92 -3.13 -4.13
CA LYS A 109 -3.25 -3.13 -5.54
C LYS A 109 -4.76 -3.04 -5.72
N LEU A 110 -5.17 -2.21 -6.65
CA LEU A 110 -6.57 -2.03 -7.01
C LEU A 110 -6.90 -2.81 -8.29
N ALA A 111 -8.16 -3.11 -8.50
CA ALA A 111 -8.64 -3.56 -9.79
C ALA A 111 -8.27 -2.52 -10.86
N TRP A 112 -7.83 -2.99 -12.01
CA TRP A 112 -7.40 -2.18 -13.17
C TRP A 112 -5.95 -1.65 -13.13
N GLY A 113 -5.16 -2.03 -12.14
CA GLY A 113 -3.72 -1.75 -12.13
C GLY A 113 -3.27 -0.57 -11.28
N ASP A 114 -4.21 0.20 -10.73
CA ASP A 114 -3.93 1.30 -9.81
C ASP A 114 -3.49 0.83 -8.43
N TYR A 115 -3.01 1.76 -7.60
CA TYR A 115 -2.53 1.47 -6.25
C TYR A 115 -3.13 2.40 -5.19
N LEU A 116 -3.20 1.89 -3.96
CA LEU A 116 -3.24 2.71 -2.76
C LEU A 116 -1.81 2.82 -2.21
N CYS A 117 -1.42 4.04 -1.85
CA CYS A 117 -0.09 4.32 -1.34
C CYS A 117 -0.17 5.05 0.00
N LEU A 118 0.83 4.84 0.86
CA LEU A 118 1.16 5.79 1.92
C LEU A 118 1.99 6.91 1.29
N ASN A 119 1.51 8.13 1.37
CA ASN A 119 2.18 9.30 0.82
C ASN A 119 2.91 10.06 1.94
N PHE A 120 4.23 10.00 1.92
CA PHE A 120 5.13 10.65 2.89
C PHE A 120 5.60 12.05 2.44
N HIS A 121 5.17 12.50 1.26
CA HIS A 121 5.61 13.78 0.70
C HIS A 121 5.32 14.96 1.61
N TYR A 122 4.13 15.02 2.18
CA TYR A 122 3.70 16.15 3.00
C TYR A 122 4.05 16.01 4.49
N ASP A 123 4.03 14.79 5.01
CA ASP A 123 4.38 14.50 6.40
C ASP A 123 5.07 13.14 6.52
N LYS A 124 6.35 13.17 6.87
CA LYS A 124 7.18 11.96 7.01
C LYS A 124 6.81 11.10 8.23
N ASN A 125 6.12 11.68 9.20
CA ASN A 125 5.74 10.98 10.43
C ASN A 125 4.30 10.48 10.40
N ASN A 126 3.46 11.11 9.57
CA ASN A 126 2.04 10.79 9.48
C ASN A 126 1.56 10.82 8.03
N PRO A 127 1.94 9.82 7.22
CA PRO A 127 1.60 9.78 5.80
C PRO A 127 0.09 9.68 5.58
N SER A 128 -0.40 10.36 4.57
CA SER A 128 -1.78 10.17 4.08
C SER A 128 -1.90 8.84 3.34
N VAL A 129 -3.14 8.41 3.12
CA VAL A 129 -3.47 7.33 2.18
C VAL A 129 -3.97 7.96 0.91
N ASP A 130 -3.23 7.74 -0.17
CA ASP A 130 -3.53 8.31 -1.47
C ASP A 130 -3.82 7.21 -2.50
N PHE A 131 -4.69 7.51 -3.42
CA PHE A 131 -4.88 6.76 -4.65
C PHE A 131 -3.81 7.20 -5.66
N LEU A 132 -3.15 6.26 -6.29
CA LEU A 132 -2.23 6.46 -7.40
C LEU A 132 -2.89 5.97 -8.68
N ASP A 133 -3.21 6.88 -9.59
CA ASP A 133 -3.70 6.59 -10.93
C ASP A 133 -2.50 6.24 -11.82
N TYR A 134 -2.38 4.96 -12.17
CA TYR A 134 -1.25 4.47 -12.93
C TYR A 134 -1.24 5.00 -14.37
N GLU A 135 -2.41 5.09 -14.99
CA GLU A 135 -2.53 5.51 -16.39
C GLU A 135 -2.31 7.02 -16.58
N GLU A 136 -2.72 7.84 -15.60
CA GLU A 136 -2.60 9.29 -15.65
C GLU A 136 -1.24 9.80 -15.14
N SER A 137 -0.43 8.92 -14.53
CA SER A 137 0.89 9.27 -14.02
C SER A 137 1.90 9.39 -15.15
N SER A 138 2.87 10.30 -14.99
CA SER A 138 3.97 10.49 -15.93
C SER A 138 5.30 10.55 -15.20
N GLU A 139 6.40 10.59 -15.95
CA GLU A 139 7.77 10.65 -15.43
C GLU A 139 7.91 11.76 -14.37
N CYS A 140 8.31 11.39 -13.17
CA CYS A 140 8.48 12.30 -12.01
C CYS A 140 7.22 13.08 -11.58
N ASP A 141 6.03 12.71 -12.08
CA ASP A 141 4.77 13.37 -11.76
C ASP A 141 3.67 12.33 -11.50
N PRO A 142 3.67 11.67 -10.33
CA PRO A 142 2.66 10.69 -9.97
C PRO A 142 1.30 11.34 -9.75
N ALA A 143 0.28 10.90 -10.50
CA ALA A 143 -1.09 11.37 -10.36
C ALA A 143 -1.72 10.77 -9.09
N THR A 144 -1.66 11.52 -8.00
CA THR A 144 -2.19 11.08 -6.71
C THR A 144 -3.42 11.84 -6.28
N SER A 145 -4.27 11.18 -5.50
CA SER A 145 -5.47 11.78 -4.91
C SER A 145 -5.67 11.27 -3.51
N LYS A 146 -5.69 12.19 -2.54
CA LYS A 146 -5.86 11.84 -1.13
C LYS A 146 -7.21 11.20 -0.86
N ILE A 147 -7.19 10.08 -0.13
CA ILE A 147 -8.37 9.34 0.33
C ILE A 147 -8.63 9.56 1.82
N ALA A 148 -7.56 9.54 2.62
CA ALA A 148 -7.63 9.70 4.06
C ALA A 148 -6.37 10.41 4.58
N ASP A 149 -6.51 11.15 5.66
CA ASP A 149 -5.37 11.84 6.27
C ASP A 149 -4.44 10.88 7.01
N THR A 150 -4.93 9.71 7.42
CA THR A 150 -4.13 8.69 8.09
C THR A 150 -4.57 7.29 7.67
N PHE A 151 -3.68 6.31 7.85
CA PHE A 151 -4.04 4.90 7.61
C PHE A 151 -5.13 4.40 8.56
N GLN A 152 -5.17 4.90 9.81
CA GLN A 152 -6.22 4.56 10.79
C GLN A 152 -7.60 5.06 10.34
N GLU A 153 -7.67 6.26 9.78
CA GLU A 153 -8.89 6.80 9.20
C GLU A 153 -9.35 5.96 8.02
N PHE A 154 -8.44 5.63 7.11
CA PHE A 154 -8.70 4.76 5.97
C PHE A 154 -9.29 3.40 6.40
N LEU A 155 -8.69 2.74 7.42
CA LEU A 155 -9.24 1.50 7.97
C LEU A 155 -10.67 1.70 8.53
N SER A 156 -10.92 2.81 9.18
CA SER A 156 -12.25 3.14 9.71
C SER A 156 -13.29 3.31 8.61
N MET A 157 -12.89 3.87 7.46
CA MET A 157 -13.75 3.98 6.28
C MET A 157 -14.12 2.61 5.71
N LEU A 158 -13.18 1.64 5.72
CA LEU A 158 -13.44 0.28 5.29
C LEU A 158 -14.36 -0.48 6.27
N LEU A 159 -14.26 -0.18 7.57
CA LEU A 159 -15.07 -0.82 8.61
C LEU A 159 -16.51 -0.29 8.66
N SER A 160 -16.70 1.02 8.48
CA SER A 160 -18.00 1.68 8.61
C SER A 160 -19.04 1.22 7.58
N LYS A 161 -18.60 0.62 6.50
CA LYS A 161 -19.46 0.12 5.42
C LYS A 161 -19.92 -1.32 5.61
N ASP A 162 -19.38 -2.02 6.61
CA ASP A 162 -19.81 -3.39 6.98
C ASP A 162 -21.11 -3.41 7.81
N THR A 163 -21.74 -2.27 8.09
CA THR A 163 -22.86 -2.14 9.05
C THR A 163 -24.23 -1.88 8.37
N LYS A 164 -24.36 -2.13 7.07
CA LYS A 164 -25.66 -2.03 6.38
C LYS A 164 -26.08 -3.33 5.72
#